data_ddd0e5466f8338472f43d4fb6ad5cb60
#
_entry.id   ddd0e5466f8338472f43d4fb6ad5cb60
#
_cell.length_a   1.000
_cell.length_b   1.000
_cell.length_c   1.000
_cell.angle_alpha   90.00
_cell.angle_beta   90.00
_cell.angle_gamma   90.00
#
_symmetry.space_group_name_H-M   'P 1'
#
loop_
_entity.id
_entity.type
_entity.pdbx_description
1 polymer ?
#
loop_
_entity_poly.entity_id
_entity_poly.type
_entity_poly.pdbx_seq_one_letter_code
_entity_poly.pdbx_strand_id
1 'polypeptide(L)'
;LSPFRVFAPTHPDLSGVKTVAGDYHEGQLGVVMSDSRLVADVVETWRQRAYGLPTLVFAVNRAHAAHIQQQFADRGIQMGYCDAYTDLIERRFLFDRMSKGELAGIVNVGTLTTGVDADVRCVVMARPTKSEMLFVQCIGRGLRTAPGKDHCLILDHADNHARLGFVTDISHDKLLGGGERKEPSAS
;
A
#
# COMPACT_ATOMS: atom_id res chain seq x y z
N LEU A 1 3.44 3.15 18.21
CA LEU A 1 2.96 3.36 16.84
C LEU A 1 2.63 4.83 16.62
N SER A 2 2.91 5.33 15.43
CA SER A 2 2.55 6.69 15.03
C SER A 2 1.03 6.78 14.83
N PRO A 3 0.37 7.89 15.23
CA PRO A 3 -1.01 8.16 14.80
C PRO A 3 -1.11 8.21 13.28
N PHE A 4 -2.31 8.02 12.74
CA PHE A 4 -2.53 8.11 11.30
C PHE A 4 -3.86 8.81 10.97
N ARG A 5 -3.91 9.36 9.77
CA ARG A 5 -5.12 9.97 9.19
C ARG A 5 -5.39 9.31 7.85
N VAL A 6 -6.66 8.98 7.60
CA VAL A 6 -7.08 8.33 6.36
C VAL A 6 -7.86 9.30 5.50
N PHE A 7 -7.53 9.31 4.21
CA PHE A 7 -8.28 9.98 3.18
C PHE A 7 -8.57 8.98 2.05
N ALA A 8 -9.84 8.71 1.78
CA ALA A 8 -10.29 7.70 0.82
C ALA A 8 -11.20 8.34 -0.24
N PRO A 9 -10.64 9.00 -1.26
CA PRO A 9 -11.41 9.78 -2.23
C PRO A 9 -11.97 8.96 -3.38
N THR A 10 -11.48 7.73 -3.58
CA THR A 10 -11.70 6.91 -4.78
C THR A 10 -12.38 5.60 -4.42
N HIS A 11 -13.40 5.23 -5.18
CA HIS A 11 -14.20 4.02 -4.99
C HIS A 11 -14.20 3.20 -6.28
N PRO A 12 -13.17 2.33 -6.51
CA PRO A 12 -13.11 1.53 -7.72
C PRO A 12 -14.24 0.51 -7.78
N ASP A 13 -14.80 0.29 -8.96
CA ASP A 13 -15.75 -0.79 -9.19
C ASP A 13 -15.02 -2.13 -9.38
N LEU A 14 -15.08 -2.97 -8.36
CA LEU A 14 -14.43 -4.28 -8.33
C LEU A 14 -15.41 -5.43 -8.58
N SER A 15 -16.64 -5.15 -8.96
CA SER A 15 -17.71 -6.15 -9.12
C SER A 15 -17.38 -7.23 -10.17
N GLY A 16 -16.62 -6.89 -11.21
CA GLY A 16 -16.17 -7.81 -12.25
C GLY A 16 -14.89 -8.60 -11.94
N VAL A 17 -14.25 -8.34 -10.82
CA VAL A 17 -12.99 -8.97 -10.43
C VAL A 17 -13.25 -10.25 -9.65
N LYS A 18 -12.74 -11.38 -10.14
CA LYS A 18 -12.87 -12.69 -9.49
C LYS A 18 -12.03 -12.75 -8.21
N THR A 19 -12.48 -13.59 -7.28
CA THR A 19 -11.72 -13.94 -6.07
C THR A 19 -10.95 -15.23 -6.31
N VAL A 20 -9.66 -15.26 -5.98
CA VAL A 20 -8.77 -16.42 -6.06
C VAL A 20 -7.97 -16.50 -4.77
N ALA A 21 -7.97 -17.67 -4.13
CA ALA A 21 -7.24 -17.93 -2.88
C ALA A 21 -7.51 -16.86 -1.78
N GLY A 22 -8.75 -16.41 -1.68
CA GLY A 22 -9.20 -15.46 -0.64
C GLY A 22 -8.94 -13.98 -0.95
N ASP A 23 -8.35 -13.65 -2.09
CA ASP A 23 -8.14 -12.27 -2.52
C ASP A 23 -8.58 -12.06 -3.98
N TYR A 24 -8.47 -10.85 -4.49
CA TYR A 24 -8.79 -10.52 -5.87
C TYR A 24 -7.82 -11.17 -6.85
N HIS A 25 -8.32 -11.61 -8.01
CA HIS A 25 -7.49 -12.08 -9.11
C HIS A 25 -6.58 -10.94 -9.60
N GLU A 26 -5.26 -11.11 -9.45
CA GLU A 26 -4.27 -10.05 -9.67
C GLU A 26 -4.33 -9.43 -11.06
N GLY A 27 -4.41 -10.26 -12.11
CA GLY A 27 -4.44 -9.76 -13.49
C GLY A 27 -5.68 -8.92 -13.79
N GLN A 28 -6.86 -9.35 -13.34
CA GLN A 28 -8.12 -8.62 -13.52
C GLN A 28 -8.11 -7.32 -12.69
N LEU A 29 -7.64 -7.40 -11.45
CA LEU A 29 -7.51 -6.26 -10.57
C LEU A 29 -6.56 -5.20 -11.16
N GLY A 30 -5.43 -5.63 -11.71
CA GLY A 30 -4.46 -4.76 -12.37
C GLY A 30 -5.04 -3.99 -13.53
N VAL A 31 -5.88 -4.62 -14.35
CA VAL A 31 -6.59 -3.97 -15.46
C VAL A 31 -7.54 -2.89 -14.94
N VAL A 32 -8.37 -3.21 -13.94
CA VAL A 32 -9.31 -2.23 -13.34
C VAL A 32 -8.56 -1.06 -12.74
N MET A 33 -7.54 -1.32 -11.93
CA MET A 33 -6.80 -0.27 -11.20
C MET A 33 -5.87 0.55 -12.11
N SER A 34 -5.56 0.05 -13.30
CA SER A 34 -4.80 0.79 -14.32
C SER A 34 -5.65 1.75 -15.16
N ASP A 35 -6.94 1.89 -14.85
CA ASP A 35 -7.77 2.93 -15.44
C ASP A 35 -7.10 4.30 -15.25
N SER A 36 -7.03 5.07 -16.33
CA SER A 36 -6.28 6.33 -16.35
C SER A 36 -6.82 7.37 -15.37
N ARG A 37 -8.11 7.35 -15.07
CA ARG A 37 -8.73 8.25 -14.08
C ARG A 37 -8.32 7.85 -12.67
N LEU A 38 -8.36 6.55 -12.34
CA LEU A 38 -7.95 6.06 -11.03
C LEU A 38 -6.48 6.38 -10.75
N VAL A 39 -5.60 6.18 -11.72
CA VAL A 39 -4.17 6.50 -11.57
C VAL A 39 -3.94 8.02 -11.48
N ALA A 40 -4.64 8.82 -12.28
CA ALA A 40 -4.57 10.28 -12.19
C ALA A 40 -5.02 10.78 -10.81
N ASP A 41 -6.09 10.21 -10.25
CA ASP A 41 -6.59 10.55 -8.91
C ASP A 41 -5.56 10.26 -7.82
N VAL A 42 -4.81 9.16 -7.93
CA VAL A 42 -3.70 8.84 -7.01
C VAL A 42 -2.68 9.97 -6.99
N VAL A 43 -2.22 10.37 -8.15
CA VAL A 43 -1.17 11.40 -8.27
C VAL A 43 -1.67 12.76 -7.82
N GLU A 44 -2.87 13.15 -8.22
CA GLU A 44 -3.43 14.45 -7.86
C GLU A 44 -3.72 14.56 -6.36
N THR A 45 -4.29 13.53 -5.75
CA THR A 45 -4.52 13.48 -4.31
C THR A 45 -3.19 13.59 -3.54
N TRP A 46 -2.17 12.86 -3.99
CA TRP A 46 -0.85 12.94 -3.39
C TRP A 46 -0.25 14.35 -3.49
N ARG A 47 -0.35 14.99 -4.66
CA ARG A 47 0.13 16.36 -4.85
C ARG A 47 -0.54 17.36 -3.92
N GLN A 48 -1.83 17.22 -3.71
CA GLN A 48 -2.61 18.12 -2.85
C GLN A 48 -2.37 17.90 -1.36
N ARG A 49 -2.14 16.65 -0.92
CA ARG A 49 -2.17 16.27 0.48
C ARG A 49 -0.86 15.76 1.06
N ALA A 50 0.02 15.25 0.22
CA ALA A 50 1.23 14.55 0.65
C ALA A 50 2.51 15.04 -0.02
N TYR A 51 2.45 16.15 -0.76
CA TYR A 51 3.62 16.69 -1.44
C TYR A 51 4.77 16.92 -0.45
N GLY A 52 5.96 16.37 -0.76
CA GLY A 52 7.13 16.46 0.10
C GLY A 52 7.20 15.44 1.24
N LEU A 53 6.18 14.60 1.42
CA LEU A 53 6.22 13.50 2.41
C LEU A 53 6.84 12.24 1.79
N PRO A 54 7.83 11.61 2.47
CA PRO A 54 8.34 10.31 2.05
C PRO A 54 7.21 9.29 1.96
N THR A 55 6.99 8.74 0.75
CA THR A 55 5.78 8.00 0.41
C THR A 55 6.06 6.58 -0.05
N LEU A 56 5.28 5.61 0.45
CA LEU A 56 5.16 4.28 -0.14
C LEU A 56 3.83 4.15 -0.87
N VAL A 57 3.86 3.71 -2.12
CA VAL A 57 2.68 3.39 -2.92
C VAL A 57 2.61 1.89 -3.12
N PHE A 58 1.52 1.25 -2.71
CA PHE A 58 1.29 -0.18 -2.93
C PHE A 58 0.44 -0.38 -4.18
N ALA A 59 1.05 -0.92 -5.22
CA ALA A 59 0.43 -1.22 -6.51
C ALA A 59 0.03 -2.69 -6.63
N VAL A 60 -0.85 -3.01 -7.57
CA VAL A 60 -1.37 -4.37 -7.79
C VAL A 60 -0.31 -5.29 -8.40
N ASN A 61 0.33 -4.84 -9.47
CA ASN A 61 1.33 -5.58 -10.24
C ASN A 61 2.31 -4.62 -10.92
N ARG A 62 3.27 -5.18 -11.64
CA ARG A 62 4.32 -4.39 -12.31
C ARG A 62 3.76 -3.41 -13.34
N ALA A 63 2.78 -3.81 -14.14
CA ALA A 63 2.18 -2.95 -15.15
C ALA A 63 1.45 -1.76 -14.51
N HIS A 64 0.69 -2.01 -13.45
CA HIS A 64 0.04 -0.95 -12.67
C HIS A 64 1.06 -0.01 -12.01
N ALA A 65 2.11 -0.56 -11.42
CA ALA A 65 3.19 0.22 -10.82
C ALA A 65 3.89 1.12 -11.84
N ALA A 66 4.20 0.59 -13.03
CA ALA A 66 4.81 1.36 -14.12
C ALA A 66 3.91 2.51 -14.56
N HIS A 67 2.60 2.28 -14.66
CA HIS A 67 1.63 3.33 -15.00
C HIS A 67 1.60 4.43 -13.93
N ILE A 68 1.59 4.06 -12.64
CA ILE A 68 1.66 5.03 -11.54
C ILE A 68 2.97 5.83 -11.61
N GLN A 69 4.12 5.17 -11.76
CA GLN A 69 5.41 5.87 -11.89
C GLN A 69 5.44 6.86 -13.06
N GLN A 70 4.90 6.45 -14.21
CA GLN A 70 4.84 7.30 -15.39
C GLN A 70 3.98 8.55 -15.16
N GLN A 71 2.83 8.38 -14.50
CA GLN A 71 1.95 9.51 -14.17
C GLN A 71 2.59 10.50 -13.20
N PHE A 72 3.39 10.02 -12.25
CA PHE A 72 4.22 10.90 -11.40
C PHE A 72 5.31 11.59 -12.21
N ALA A 73 6.04 10.83 -13.05
CA ALA A 73 7.13 11.36 -13.88
C ALA A 73 6.65 12.43 -14.86
N ASP A 74 5.48 12.26 -15.45
CA ASP A 74 4.85 13.25 -16.35
C ASP A 74 4.58 14.60 -15.64
N ARG A 75 4.57 14.60 -14.33
CA ARG A 75 4.43 15.79 -13.48
C ARG A 75 5.75 16.23 -12.82
N GLY A 76 6.88 15.70 -13.29
CA GLY A 76 8.22 16.02 -12.78
C GLY A 76 8.53 15.42 -11.41
N ILE A 77 7.78 14.41 -10.97
CA ILE A 77 7.96 13.76 -9.67
C ILE A 77 8.62 12.40 -9.86
N GLN A 78 9.78 12.20 -9.26
CA GLN A 78 10.54 10.96 -9.36
C GLN A 78 10.11 9.98 -8.26
N MET A 79 9.65 8.80 -8.67
CA MET A 79 9.31 7.67 -7.80
C MET A 79 10.23 6.49 -8.08
N GLY A 80 10.76 5.87 -7.04
CA GLY A 80 11.45 4.60 -7.15
C GLY A 80 10.49 3.42 -7.38
N TYR A 81 11.03 2.27 -7.73
CA TYR A 81 10.29 1.02 -7.89
C TYR A 81 10.93 -0.10 -7.09
N CYS A 82 10.11 -0.94 -6.46
CA CYS A 82 10.54 -2.08 -5.68
C CYS A 82 9.53 -3.23 -5.79
N ASP A 83 10.03 -4.45 -5.93
CA ASP A 83 9.21 -5.66 -5.90
C ASP A 83 9.94 -6.82 -5.19
N ALA A 84 9.36 -8.04 -5.27
CA ALA A 84 9.94 -9.22 -4.64
C ALA A 84 11.32 -9.61 -5.17
N TYR A 85 11.68 -9.20 -6.38
CA TYR A 85 12.96 -9.49 -7.03
C TYR A 85 14.02 -8.41 -6.77
N THR A 86 13.63 -7.27 -6.22
CA THR A 86 14.56 -6.21 -5.81
C THR A 86 15.40 -6.70 -4.64
N ASP A 87 16.70 -6.77 -4.78
CA ASP A 87 17.58 -7.25 -3.71
C ASP A 87 17.70 -6.25 -2.55
N LEU A 88 18.27 -6.69 -1.44
CA LEU A 88 18.36 -5.88 -0.22
C LEU A 88 19.23 -4.62 -0.40
N ILE A 89 20.30 -4.71 -1.19
CA ILE A 89 21.21 -3.59 -1.44
C ILE A 89 20.49 -2.51 -2.23
N GLU A 90 19.80 -2.92 -3.30
CA GLU A 90 19.02 -2.01 -4.13
C GLU A 90 17.87 -1.37 -3.33
N ARG A 91 17.18 -2.14 -2.49
CA ARG A 91 16.15 -1.58 -1.60
C ARG A 91 16.71 -0.51 -0.68
N ARG A 92 17.82 -0.78 -0.01
CA ARG A 92 18.48 0.20 0.87
C ARG A 92 18.87 1.46 0.11
N PHE A 93 19.37 1.32 -1.09
CA PHE A 93 19.72 2.44 -1.95
C PHE A 93 18.49 3.30 -2.31
N LEU A 94 17.36 2.68 -2.67
CA LEU A 94 16.11 3.38 -2.95
C LEU A 94 15.60 4.16 -1.72
N PHE A 95 15.60 3.54 -0.55
CA PHE A 95 15.17 4.20 0.69
C PHE A 95 16.12 5.31 1.12
N ASP A 96 17.43 5.16 0.92
CA ASP A 96 18.41 6.22 1.17
C ASP A 96 18.15 7.44 0.27
N ARG A 97 17.90 7.23 -1.01
CA ARG A 97 17.53 8.30 -1.95
C ARG A 97 16.21 8.99 -1.57
N MET A 98 15.22 8.23 -1.11
CA MET A 98 13.97 8.78 -0.61
C MET A 98 14.21 9.63 0.64
N SER A 99 15.04 9.17 1.57
CA SER A 99 15.38 9.93 2.79
C SER A 99 16.11 11.24 2.51
N LYS A 100 16.87 11.30 1.42
CA LYS A 100 17.57 12.50 0.94
C LYS A 100 16.68 13.43 0.11
N GLY A 101 15.44 13.05 -0.16
CA GLY A 101 14.53 13.81 -1.01
C GLY A 101 14.81 13.73 -2.51
N GLU A 102 15.70 12.84 -2.95
CA GLU A 102 15.97 12.57 -4.37
C GLU A 102 14.83 11.81 -5.04
N LEU A 103 14.11 10.99 -4.27
CA LEU A 103 12.87 10.34 -4.65
C LEU A 103 11.75 10.85 -3.75
N ALA A 104 10.59 11.15 -4.33
CA ALA A 104 9.40 11.52 -3.58
C ALA A 104 8.81 10.32 -2.81
N GLY A 105 9.02 9.13 -3.33
CA GLY A 105 8.54 7.88 -2.75
C GLY A 105 8.98 6.68 -3.56
N ILE A 106 8.44 5.53 -3.20
CA ILE A 106 8.70 4.25 -3.84
C ILE A 106 7.38 3.57 -4.15
N VAL A 107 7.19 3.17 -5.42
CA VAL A 107 6.07 2.33 -5.85
C VAL A 107 6.47 0.87 -5.65
N ASN A 108 5.72 0.17 -4.84
CA ASN A 108 6.00 -1.20 -4.45
C ASN A 108 4.95 -2.18 -4.96
N VAL A 109 5.39 -3.33 -5.45
CA VAL A 109 4.56 -4.49 -5.77
C VAL A 109 4.85 -5.61 -4.79
N GLY A 110 3.80 -6.12 -4.14
CA GLY A 110 3.92 -7.09 -3.06
C GLY A 110 4.11 -6.43 -1.69
N THR A 111 4.60 -7.19 -0.74
CA THR A 111 4.91 -6.71 0.60
C THR A 111 6.38 -6.38 0.74
N LEU A 112 6.68 -5.21 1.28
CA LEU A 112 8.04 -4.88 1.75
C LEU A 112 8.32 -5.69 3.00
N THR A 113 8.74 -6.93 2.82
CA THR A 113 8.71 -7.91 3.88
C THR A 113 9.81 -7.77 4.91
N THR A 114 10.95 -7.15 4.68
CA THR A 114 11.99 -7.04 5.72
C THR A 114 13.11 -6.08 5.39
N GLY A 115 13.83 -5.65 6.41
CA GLY A 115 15.22 -5.21 6.36
C GLY A 115 15.45 -3.72 6.15
N VAL A 116 14.42 -2.91 5.93
CA VAL A 116 14.60 -1.45 5.81
C VAL A 116 13.74 -0.75 6.83
N ASP A 117 14.40 -0.07 7.76
CA ASP A 117 13.75 0.88 8.66
C ASP A 117 13.83 2.27 8.04
N ALA A 118 12.68 2.82 7.68
CA ALA A 118 12.62 4.09 6.99
C ALA A 118 11.52 4.98 7.57
N ASP A 119 11.76 6.28 7.57
CA ASP A 119 10.75 7.29 7.90
C ASP A 119 9.78 7.43 6.73
N VAL A 120 8.65 6.76 6.82
CA VAL A 120 7.53 6.82 5.86
C VAL A 120 6.44 7.68 6.47
N ARG A 121 6.03 8.73 5.79
CA ARG A 121 5.02 9.69 6.28
C ARG A 121 3.72 9.69 5.50
N CYS A 122 3.71 9.04 4.34
CA CYS A 122 2.51 8.78 3.56
C CYS A 122 2.52 7.34 3.03
N VAL A 123 1.39 6.67 3.15
CA VAL A 123 1.13 5.37 2.51
C VAL A 123 -0.03 5.53 1.56
N VAL A 124 0.18 5.19 0.30
CA VAL A 124 -0.87 5.16 -0.73
C VAL A 124 -1.27 3.72 -0.99
N MET A 125 -2.51 3.39 -0.69
CA MET A 125 -3.09 2.09 -1.02
C MET A 125 -3.77 2.19 -2.39
N ALA A 126 -3.03 1.84 -3.45
CA ALA A 126 -3.56 1.72 -4.80
C ALA A 126 -3.93 0.26 -5.16
N ARG A 127 -3.73 -0.66 -4.23
CA ARG A 127 -4.08 -2.08 -4.34
C ARG A 127 -5.28 -2.42 -3.46
N PRO A 128 -6.44 -2.72 -4.04
CA PRO A 128 -7.54 -3.37 -3.32
C PRO A 128 -7.13 -4.76 -2.83
N THR A 129 -7.55 -5.10 -1.62
CA THR A 129 -7.36 -6.44 -1.07
C THR A 129 -8.53 -6.86 -0.18
N LYS A 130 -8.76 -8.17 -0.09
CA LYS A 130 -9.64 -8.81 0.89
C LYS A 130 -8.85 -9.37 2.08
N SER A 131 -7.52 -9.37 1.99
CA SER A 131 -6.62 -9.87 3.02
C SER A 131 -6.36 -8.82 4.09
N GLU A 132 -6.91 -9.04 5.29
CA GLU A 132 -6.61 -8.20 6.46
C GLU A 132 -5.11 -8.20 6.77
N MET A 133 -4.43 -9.35 6.64
CA MET A 133 -2.99 -9.45 6.90
C MET A 133 -2.18 -8.59 5.94
N LEU A 134 -2.46 -8.66 4.65
CA LEU A 134 -1.77 -7.82 3.65
C LEU A 134 -2.02 -6.33 3.93
N PHE A 135 -3.26 -5.96 4.22
CA PHE A 135 -3.63 -4.59 4.55
C PHE A 135 -2.88 -4.06 5.77
N VAL A 136 -2.86 -4.84 6.87
CA VAL A 136 -2.13 -4.48 8.09
C VAL A 136 -0.63 -4.33 7.83
N GLN A 137 -0.04 -5.23 7.04
CA GLN A 137 1.38 -5.16 6.68
C GLN A 137 1.71 -3.90 5.88
N CYS A 138 0.89 -3.52 4.91
CA CYS A 138 1.09 -2.32 4.11
C CYS A 138 0.99 -1.05 4.97
N ILE A 139 -0.09 -0.90 5.73
CA ILE A 139 -0.31 0.26 6.59
C ILE A 139 0.76 0.34 7.69
N GLY A 140 1.14 -0.80 8.25
CA GLY A 140 2.14 -0.89 9.31
C GLY A 140 3.49 -0.26 8.95
N ARG A 141 3.82 -0.16 7.66
CA ARG A 141 5.03 0.54 7.21
C ARG A 141 5.01 2.03 7.54
N GLY A 142 3.83 2.65 7.45
CA GLY A 142 3.64 4.05 7.82
C GLY A 142 3.47 4.30 9.32
N LEU A 143 3.17 3.28 10.11
CA LEU A 143 2.89 3.45 11.54
C LEU A 143 4.14 3.44 12.43
N ARG A 144 5.32 3.29 11.87
CA ARG A 144 6.58 3.41 12.62
C ARG A 144 6.78 4.87 13.05
N THR A 145 7.23 5.04 14.29
CA THR A 145 7.58 6.36 14.81
C THR A 145 8.90 6.84 14.22
N ALA A 146 9.03 8.15 14.04
CA ALA A 146 10.25 8.79 13.60
C ALA A 146 10.34 10.19 14.24
N PRO A 147 11.55 10.76 14.38
CA PRO A 147 11.72 12.12 14.90
C PRO A 147 10.96 13.14 14.06
N GLY A 148 10.19 14.01 14.72
CA GLY A 148 9.41 15.07 14.06
C GLY A 148 8.21 14.57 13.25
N LYS A 149 7.80 13.31 13.44
CA LYS A 149 6.64 12.74 12.79
C LYS A 149 5.43 12.73 13.72
N ASP A 150 4.45 13.59 13.42
CA ASP A 150 3.22 13.68 14.21
C ASP A 150 2.20 12.59 13.87
N HIS A 151 2.10 12.24 12.60
CA HIS A 151 1.20 11.20 12.09
C HIS A 151 1.66 10.68 10.73
N CYS A 152 1.08 9.56 10.30
CA CYS A 152 1.17 9.06 8.93
C CYS A 152 -0.13 9.40 8.19
N LEU A 153 -0.01 9.90 6.96
CA LEU A 153 -1.15 10.08 6.08
C LEU A 153 -1.36 8.81 5.25
N ILE A 154 -2.59 8.30 5.25
CA ILE A 154 -2.97 7.15 4.45
C ILE A 154 -3.95 7.61 3.38
N LEU A 155 -3.55 7.46 2.12
CA LEU A 155 -4.38 7.73 0.95
C LEU A 155 -4.91 6.39 0.43
N ASP A 156 -6.16 6.08 0.74
CA ASP A 156 -6.81 4.84 0.34
C ASP A 156 -7.61 5.03 -0.95
N HIS A 157 -7.01 4.67 -2.07
CA HIS A 157 -7.63 4.67 -3.39
C HIS A 157 -8.28 3.34 -3.78
N ALA A 158 -8.41 2.44 -2.82
CA ALA A 158 -8.80 1.06 -3.07
C ALA A 158 -10.00 0.59 -2.24
N ASP A 159 -10.63 1.49 -1.48
CA ASP A 159 -11.72 1.17 -0.54
C ASP A 159 -11.38 0.09 0.49
N ASN A 160 -10.10 -0.06 0.84
CA ASN A 160 -9.70 -1.07 1.83
C ASN A 160 -10.29 -0.77 3.21
N HIS A 161 -10.32 0.50 3.62
CA HIS A 161 -10.92 0.90 4.90
C HIS A 161 -12.43 0.69 4.93
N ALA A 162 -13.14 0.92 3.82
CA ALA A 162 -14.56 0.63 3.72
C ALA A 162 -14.86 -0.87 3.82
N ARG A 163 -13.95 -1.71 3.29
CA ARG A 163 -14.10 -3.16 3.24
C ARG A 163 -13.61 -3.86 4.51
N LEU A 164 -12.48 -3.45 5.04
CA LEU A 164 -11.76 -4.13 6.13
C LEU A 164 -11.81 -3.38 7.47
N GLY A 165 -12.25 -2.12 7.49
CA GLY A 165 -12.20 -1.27 8.67
C GLY A 165 -10.82 -0.64 8.91
N PHE A 166 -10.63 -0.01 10.07
CA PHE A 166 -9.35 0.54 10.47
C PHE A 166 -8.42 -0.54 11.01
N VAL A 167 -7.12 -0.37 10.75
CA VAL A 167 -6.09 -1.30 11.22
C VAL A 167 -6.12 -1.49 12.74
N THR A 168 -6.49 -0.45 13.49
CA THR A 168 -6.63 -0.49 14.95
C THR A 168 -7.79 -1.38 15.43
N ASP A 169 -8.77 -1.62 14.57
CA ASP A 169 -9.95 -2.43 14.90
C ASP A 169 -9.77 -3.91 14.56
N ILE A 170 -8.67 -4.24 13.88
CA ILE A 170 -8.31 -5.62 13.51
C ILE A 170 -7.57 -6.25 14.70
N SER A 171 -8.24 -7.19 15.39
CA SER A 171 -7.64 -7.91 16.52
C SER A 171 -6.71 -9.04 16.07
N HIS A 172 -5.71 -9.39 16.91
CA HIS A 172 -4.83 -10.52 16.65
C HIS A 172 -5.58 -11.86 16.52
N ASP A 173 -6.72 -12.00 17.20
CA ASP A 173 -7.55 -13.20 17.13
C ASP A 173 -8.15 -13.39 15.72
N LYS A 174 -8.47 -12.30 15.04
CA LYS A 174 -8.91 -12.34 13.64
C LYS A 174 -7.77 -12.64 12.67
N LEU A 175 -6.55 -12.21 12.98
CA LEU A 175 -5.37 -12.48 12.15
C LEU A 175 -4.92 -13.95 12.23
N LEU A 176 -5.23 -14.64 13.33
CA LEU A 176 -4.95 -16.07 13.55
C LEU A 176 -6.07 -16.99 13.05
N GLY A 177 -7.20 -16.45 12.65
CA GLY A 177 -8.43 -17.17 12.26
C GLY A 177 -8.39 -17.86 10.89
N GLY A 178 -7.28 -18.40 10.49
CA GLY A 178 -7.12 -19.30 9.34
C GLY A 178 -7.14 -20.77 9.75
N GLY A 179 -8.13 -21.22 10.52
CA GLY A 179 -8.29 -22.63 10.85
C GLY A 179 -9.01 -22.82 12.18
N GLU A 180 -10.31 -22.96 12.16
CA GLU A 180 -11.03 -23.60 13.23
C GLU A 180 -10.45 -25.03 13.41
N ARG A 181 -9.61 -25.22 14.42
CA ARG A 181 -9.34 -26.54 14.93
C ARG A 181 -10.64 -27.03 15.57
N LYS A 182 -11.35 -27.90 14.87
CA LYS A 182 -12.36 -28.73 15.52
C LYS A 182 -11.65 -29.52 16.64
N GLU A 183 -11.98 -29.22 17.87
CA GLU A 183 -11.60 -30.08 18.98
C GLU A 183 -12.19 -31.48 18.73
N PRO A 184 -11.42 -32.57 18.95
CA PRO A 184 -11.96 -33.91 18.87
C PRO A 184 -12.96 -34.06 20.01
N SER A 185 -14.20 -34.41 19.69
CA SER A 185 -15.22 -34.83 20.64
C SER A 185 -14.68 -36.02 21.43
N ALA A 186 -14.49 -35.84 22.74
CA ALA A 186 -14.23 -36.93 23.66
C ALA A 186 -15.45 -37.85 23.70
N SER A 187 -15.24 -39.12 23.36
CA SER A 187 -16.14 -40.24 23.63
C SER A 187 -15.76 -40.88 24.93
#